data_f9a9aeb133ea0998badee8eb6da95945
#
_entry.id   f9a9aeb133ea0998badee8eb6da95945
#
_cell.length_a   1.000
_cell.length_b   1.000
_cell.length_c   1.000
_cell.angle_alpha   90.00
_cell.angle_beta   90.00
_cell.angle_gamma   90.00
#
_symmetry.space_group_name_H-M   'P 1'
#
loop_
_entity.id
_entity.type
_entity.pdbx_description
1 polymer ?
#
loop_
_entity_poly.entity_id
_entity_poly.type
_entity_poly.pdbx_seq_one_letter_code
_entity_poly.pdbx_strand_id
1 'polypeptide(L)'
;AKFPGITAPALGRYVSMTQRLKSVLLAGGGGGARLARGFYGLLNEAETLVLTNPGDDFEHLGLLICPDTDSVLYAVSDAIDAKRGWGRQSESWSVLAEVERLGGPGWLQLGDRDIAMHLLRREGLDAGRSLAQVTADLAKRLGIHSLQVVPASEQPIRTVLTTTEGDLDFQSYFVGRQCQPEVLSINFRGAADATPAPDLIEF
;
A
#
# COMPACT_ATOMS: atom_id res chain seq x y z
N ALA A 1 10.38 48.41 42.99
CA ALA A 1 10.92 48.65 41.65
C ALA A 1 9.88 48.15 40.63
N LYS A 2 9.25 49.11 39.89
CA LYS A 2 8.30 48.80 38.77
C LYS A 2 9.14 48.61 37.51
N PHE A 3 8.95 47.48 36.84
CA PHE A 3 9.48 47.26 35.50
C PHE A 3 8.62 48.02 34.48
N PRO A 4 9.23 48.75 33.50
CA PRO A 4 8.48 49.46 32.49
C PRO A 4 7.88 48.44 31.50
N GLY A 5 6.63 48.73 31.10
CA GLY A 5 5.83 47.87 30.27
C GLY A 5 6.44 47.63 28.86
N ILE A 6 6.59 46.36 28.53
CA ILE A 6 6.83 45.91 27.15
C ILE A 6 5.47 45.88 26.48
N THR A 7 5.22 46.87 25.60
CA THR A 7 4.09 46.83 24.67
C THR A 7 4.35 45.69 23.68
N ALA A 8 3.49 44.69 23.67
CA ALA A 8 3.52 43.62 22.68
C ALA A 8 3.41 44.24 21.27
N PRO A 9 4.23 43.85 20.30
CA PRO A 9 4.06 44.29 18.92
C PRO A 9 2.71 43.82 18.43
N ALA A 10 1.98 44.70 17.74
CA ALA A 10 0.71 44.40 17.10
C ALA A 10 0.86 43.12 16.29
N LEU A 11 0.05 42.13 16.59
CA LEU A 11 -0.10 40.93 15.81
C LEU A 11 -0.48 41.35 14.39
N GLY A 12 0.54 41.38 13.52
CA GLY A 12 0.36 41.61 12.11
C GLY A 12 -0.67 40.62 11.61
N ARG A 13 -1.59 41.09 10.78
CA ARG A 13 -2.61 40.30 10.11
C ARG A 13 -1.99 38.99 9.62
N TYR A 14 -2.30 37.89 10.26
CA TYR A 14 -2.15 36.58 9.66
C TYR A 14 -3.04 36.60 8.42
N VAL A 15 -2.44 36.79 7.27
CA VAL A 15 -3.08 36.54 5.98
C VAL A 15 -3.46 35.08 6.05
N SER A 16 -4.74 34.79 6.10
CA SER A 16 -5.30 33.45 5.94
C SER A 16 -4.99 33.00 4.51
N MET A 17 -3.77 32.52 4.30
CA MET A 17 -3.44 31.72 3.13
C MET A 17 -3.98 30.33 3.46
N THR A 18 -5.25 30.09 3.19
CA THR A 18 -5.80 28.75 3.02
C THR A 18 -5.26 28.12 1.72
N GLN A 19 -3.94 28.06 1.56
CA GLN A 19 -3.37 27.09 0.66
C GLN A 19 -3.64 25.73 1.30
N ARG A 20 -4.53 24.95 0.68
CA ARG A 20 -4.69 23.54 1.03
C ARG A 20 -3.32 22.89 0.87
N LEU A 21 -2.80 22.34 1.93
CA LEU A 21 -1.50 21.68 1.92
C LEU A 21 -1.68 20.34 1.20
N LYS A 22 -1.18 20.25 -0.03
CA LYS A 22 -1.07 18.98 -0.74
C LYS A 22 0.09 18.19 -0.16
N SER A 23 -0.14 16.93 0.18
CA SER A 23 0.88 16.06 0.76
C SER A 23 0.96 14.75 0.00
N VAL A 24 2.17 14.33 -0.34
CA VAL A 24 2.43 13.02 -0.93
C VAL A 24 3.22 12.18 0.07
N LEU A 25 2.68 11.02 0.44
CA LEU A 25 3.34 10.06 1.30
C LEU A 25 3.83 8.89 0.45
N LEU A 26 5.12 8.61 0.46
CA LEU A 26 5.67 7.42 -0.17
C LEU A 26 5.54 6.25 0.81
N ALA A 27 4.82 5.23 0.43
CA ALA A 27 4.53 4.08 1.29
C ALA A 27 5.01 2.78 0.67
N GLY A 28 5.89 2.09 1.42
CA GLY A 28 6.32 0.73 1.16
C GLY A 28 6.29 -0.05 2.48
N GLY A 29 5.73 -1.24 2.48
CA GLY A 29 5.63 -2.12 3.63
C GLY A 29 4.83 -1.57 4.81
N GLY A 30 4.90 -2.28 5.94
CA GLY A 30 4.16 -1.94 7.15
C GLY A 30 4.52 -0.60 7.80
N GLY A 31 5.73 -0.07 7.55
CA GLY A 31 6.16 1.25 8.03
C GLY A 31 5.39 2.37 7.35
N GLY A 32 5.33 2.34 6.02
CA GLY A 32 4.57 3.27 5.20
C GLY A 32 3.07 3.24 5.50
N ALA A 33 2.51 2.04 5.70
CA ALA A 33 1.11 1.86 6.07
C ALA A 33 0.76 2.51 7.44
N ARG A 34 1.63 2.36 8.44
CA ARG A 34 1.46 3.02 9.75
C ARG A 34 1.58 4.54 9.65
N LEU A 35 2.50 5.04 8.82
CA LEU A 35 2.65 6.47 8.57
C LEU A 35 1.36 7.02 7.93
N ALA A 36 0.85 6.40 6.87
CA ALA A 36 -0.39 6.78 6.21
C ALA A 36 -1.58 6.81 7.19
N ARG A 37 -1.71 5.80 8.06
CA ARG A 37 -2.74 5.78 9.10
C ARG A 37 -2.61 6.95 10.08
N GLY A 38 -1.38 7.27 10.51
CA GLY A 38 -1.15 8.40 11.43
C GLY A 38 -1.56 9.74 10.82
N PHE A 39 -1.33 9.93 9.54
CA PHE A 39 -1.73 11.14 8.82
C PHE A 39 -3.23 11.21 8.53
N TYR A 40 -3.91 10.07 8.30
CA TYR A 40 -5.32 10.01 7.96
C TYR A 40 -6.24 10.72 8.97
N GLY A 41 -5.92 10.63 10.26
CA GLY A 41 -6.68 11.32 11.32
C GLY A 41 -6.28 12.79 11.54
N LEU A 42 -5.13 13.22 11.02
CA LEU A 42 -4.59 14.56 11.25
C LEU A 42 -4.84 15.52 10.08
N LEU A 43 -4.99 15.01 8.86
CA LEU A 43 -5.06 15.80 7.63
C LEU A 43 -6.46 15.81 7.01
N ASN A 44 -7.52 15.80 7.82
CA ASN A 44 -8.92 15.75 7.37
C ASN A 44 -9.31 16.82 6.32
N GLU A 45 -8.57 17.94 6.25
CA GLU A 45 -8.84 19.03 5.31
C GLU A 45 -7.76 19.13 4.22
N ALA A 46 -6.71 18.35 4.27
CA ALA A 46 -5.63 18.38 3.30
C ALA A 46 -5.85 17.33 2.20
N GLU A 47 -5.62 17.71 0.98
CA GLU A 47 -5.49 16.75 -0.11
C GLU A 47 -4.23 15.93 0.13
N THR A 48 -4.38 14.66 0.46
CA THR A 48 -3.26 13.76 0.73
C THR A 48 -3.33 12.57 -0.22
N LEU A 49 -2.23 12.30 -0.88
CA LEU A 49 -2.02 11.15 -1.73
C LEU A 49 -1.00 10.21 -1.08
N VAL A 50 -1.33 8.94 -0.96
CA VAL A 50 -0.39 7.89 -0.58
C VAL A 50 0.02 7.13 -1.82
N LEU A 51 1.27 7.27 -2.18
CA LEU A 51 1.88 6.59 -3.31
C LEU A 51 2.47 5.27 -2.82
N THR A 52 1.92 4.15 -3.28
CA THR A 52 2.35 2.82 -2.86
C THR A 52 3.35 2.21 -3.83
N ASN A 53 4.30 1.43 -3.27
CA ASN A 53 5.32 0.75 -4.05
C ASN A 53 4.72 -0.47 -4.78
N PRO A 54 4.84 -0.57 -6.12
CA PRO A 54 4.41 -1.75 -6.88
C PRO A 54 5.51 -2.80 -7.03
N GLY A 55 6.70 -2.54 -6.50
CA GLY A 55 7.88 -3.40 -6.69
C GLY A 55 7.72 -4.80 -6.08
N ASP A 56 6.90 -4.91 -5.05
CA ASP A 56 6.65 -6.17 -4.34
C ASP A 56 5.35 -6.87 -4.78
N ASP A 57 4.64 -6.28 -5.76
CA ASP A 57 3.46 -6.89 -6.35
C ASP A 57 3.84 -8.18 -7.09
N PHE A 58 3.01 -9.21 -7.00
CA PHE A 58 3.26 -10.49 -7.64
C PHE A 58 1.96 -11.25 -7.92
N GLU A 59 2.05 -12.31 -8.70
CA GLU A 59 0.93 -13.19 -9.02
C GLU A 59 0.95 -14.42 -8.11
N HIS A 60 -0.19 -14.72 -7.48
CA HIS A 60 -0.38 -15.94 -6.68
C HIS A 60 -1.74 -16.55 -6.97
N LEU A 61 -1.77 -17.79 -7.38
CA LEU A 61 -3.01 -18.50 -7.79
C LEU A 61 -3.84 -17.74 -8.84
N GLY A 62 -3.18 -17.01 -9.76
CA GLY A 62 -3.83 -16.20 -10.78
C GLY A 62 -4.41 -14.87 -10.26
N LEU A 63 -4.16 -14.51 -9.02
CA LEU A 63 -4.56 -13.26 -8.41
C LEU A 63 -3.37 -12.31 -8.28
N LEU A 64 -3.55 -11.04 -8.64
CA LEU A 64 -2.57 -9.99 -8.39
C LEU A 64 -2.63 -9.61 -6.91
N ILE A 65 -1.52 -9.83 -6.22
CA ILE A 65 -1.31 -9.44 -4.81
C ILE A 65 -0.47 -8.17 -4.81
N CYS A 66 -0.93 -7.14 -4.09
CA CYS A 66 -0.26 -5.84 -3.97
C CYS A 66 0.03 -5.54 -2.49
N PRO A 67 1.07 -6.16 -1.90
CA PRO A 67 1.27 -6.16 -0.44
C PRO A 67 1.35 -4.78 0.18
N ASP A 68 2.03 -3.84 -0.47
CA ASP A 68 2.21 -2.48 0.05
C ASP A 68 0.92 -1.67 -0.04
N THR A 69 0.21 -1.76 -1.16
CA THR A 69 -1.10 -1.13 -1.34
C THR A 69 -2.12 -1.67 -0.34
N ASP A 70 -2.19 -2.98 -0.20
CA ASP A 70 -3.15 -3.65 0.70
C ASP A 70 -2.85 -3.33 2.17
N SER A 71 -1.58 -3.29 2.55
CA SER A 71 -1.16 -2.87 3.90
C SER A 71 -1.62 -1.44 4.23
N VAL A 72 -1.51 -0.51 3.29
CA VAL A 72 -2.01 0.87 3.44
C VAL A 72 -3.54 0.87 3.59
N LEU A 73 -4.26 0.18 2.70
CA LEU A 73 -5.72 0.09 2.76
C LEU A 73 -6.20 -0.47 4.10
N TYR A 74 -5.57 -1.54 4.59
CA TYR A 74 -5.96 -2.16 5.86
C TYR A 74 -5.60 -1.29 7.07
N ALA A 75 -4.44 -0.62 7.05
CA ALA A 75 -4.04 0.25 8.15
C ALA A 75 -4.95 1.47 8.27
N VAL A 76 -5.23 2.14 7.14
CA VAL A 76 -6.04 3.37 7.10
C VAL A 76 -7.52 3.10 7.44
N SER A 77 -8.05 1.95 7.00
CA SER A 77 -9.45 1.54 7.29
C SER A 77 -9.64 0.86 8.64
N ASP A 78 -8.60 0.80 9.49
CA ASP A 78 -8.60 0.04 10.75
C ASP A 78 -8.92 -1.47 10.59
N ALA A 79 -8.73 -2.00 9.39
CA ALA A 79 -8.95 -3.42 9.10
C ALA A 79 -7.73 -4.30 9.32
N ILE A 80 -6.57 -3.73 9.64
CA ILE A 80 -5.33 -4.46 9.88
C ILE A 80 -5.40 -5.30 11.18
N ASP A 81 -4.80 -6.49 11.17
CA ASP A 81 -4.62 -7.27 12.40
C ASP A 81 -3.49 -6.65 13.25
N ALA A 82 -3.88 -5.93 14.29
CA ALA A 82 -2.93 -5.24 15.16
C ALA A 82 -1.99 -6.18 15.95
N LYS A 83 -2.37 -7.45 16.13
CA LYS A 83 -1.54 -8.43 16.84
C LYS A 83 -0.45 -8.99 15.96
N ARG A 84 -0.79 -9.34 14.71
CA ARG A 84 0.16 -9.83 13.72
C ARG A 84 0.99 -8.68 13.09
N GLY A 85 0.41 -7.49 13.01
CA GLY A 85 1.01 -6.33 12.36
C GLY A 85 0.94 -6.36 10.83
N TRP A 86 0.23 -7.33 10.24
CA TRP A 86 -0.01 -7.50 8.82
C TRP A 86 -1.32 -8.25 8.57
N GLY A 87 -1.82 -8.17 7.33
CA GLY A 87 -3.07 -8.81 6.92
C GLY A 87 -4.31 -8.21 7.59
N ARG A 88 -5.46 -8.79 7.35
CA ARG A 88 -6.73 -8.31 7.88
C ARG A 88 -7.05 -8.94 9.23
N GLN A 89 -7.72 -8.17 10.08
CA GLN A 89 -8.27 -8.69 11.35
C GLN A 89 -9.47 -9.59 11.11
N SER A 90 -9.70 -10.49 12.05
CA SER A 90 -10.85 -11.42 12.05
C SER A 90 -10.91 -12.29 10.80
N GLU A 91 -9.75 -12.71 10.29
CA GLU A 91 -9.65 -13.63 9.18
C GLU A 91 -10.11 -15.04 9.55
N SER A 92 -10.67 -15.75 8.58
CA SER A 92 -10.76 -17.20 8.52
C SER A 92 -9.81 -17.74 7.45
N TRP A 93 -9.53 -19.02 7.46
CA TRP A 93 -8.47 -19.64 6.65
C TRP A 93 -9.00 -20.86 5.87
N SER A 94 -10.30 -20.85 5.59
CA SER A 94 -10.97 -22.01 4.98
C SER A 94 -10.50 -22.25 3.55
N VAL A 95 -10.31 -21.18 2.78
CA VAL A 95 -9.82 -21.28 1.40
C VAL A 95 -8.39 -21.77 1.38
N LEU A 96 -7.51 -21.22 2.22
CA LEU A 96 -6.11 -21.67 2.30
C LEU A 96 -6.01 -23.15 2.67
N ALA A 97 -6.73 -23.57 3.71
CA ALA A 97 -6.76 -24.97 4.15
C ALA A 97 -7.23 -25.90 3.02
N GLU A 98 -8.22 -25.49 2.24
CA GLU A 98 -8.71 -26.30 1.13
C GLU A 98 -7.74 -26.32 -0.06
N VAL A 99 -7.06 -25.21 -0.35
CA VAL A 99 -5.98 -25.15 -1.35
C VAL A 99 -4.87 -26.14 -0.98
N GLU A 100 -4.41 -26.13 0.27
CA GLU A 100 -3.39 -27.07 0.76
C GLU A 100 -3.86 -28.53 0.68
N ARG A 101 -5.10 -28.81 1.10
CA ARG A 101 -5.69 -30.15 1.05
C ARG A 101 -5.73 -30.69 -0.39
N LEU A 102 -5.92 -29.83 -1.38
CA LEU A 102 -5.94 -30.18 -2.81
C LEU A 102 -4.55 -30.19 -3.45
N GLY A 103 -3.47 -30.00 -2.67
CA GLY A 103 -2.09 -30.03 -3.14
C GLY A 103 -1.58 -28.72 -3.74
N GLY A 104 -2.30 -27.63 -3.52
CA GLY A 104 -1.87 -26.28 -3.91
C GLY A 104 -0.86 -25.67 -2.93
N PRO A 105 -0.29 -24.49 -3.27
CA PRO A 105 0.73 -23.83 -2.44
C PRO A 105 0.11 -23.21 -1.18
N GLY A 106 0.68 -23.53 -0.01
CA GLY A 106 0.27 -23.00 1.30
C GLY A 106 1.26 -22.01 1.93
N TRP A 107 2.34 -21.67 1.24
CA TRP A 107 3.40 -20.83 1.78
C TRP A 107 2.96 -19.37 2.03
N LEU A 108 2.02 -18.87 1.24
CA LEU A 108 1.49 -17.51 1.38
C LEU A 108 0.21 -17.53 2.20
N GLN A 109 0.25 -16.87 3.34
CA GLN A 109 -0.88 -16.82 4.26
C GLN A 109 -1.87 -15.71 3.85
N LEU A 110 -2.85 -16.08 3.00
CA LEU A 110 -3.98 -15.23 2.61
C LEU A 110 -5.23 -15.69 3.36
N GLY A 111 -5.84 -14.79 4.11
CA GLY A 111 -7.12 -15.04 4.76
C GLY A 111 -8.30 -14.92 3.79
N ASP A 112 -9.45 -15.45 4.17
CA ASP A 112 -10.64 -15.50 3.28
C ASP A 112 -11.12 -14.10 2.89
N ARG A 113 -11.00 -13.10 3.79
CA ARG A 113 -11.35 -11.70 3.50
C ARG A 113 -10.32 -11.01 2.62
N ASP A 114 -9.04 -11.37 2.77
CA ASP A 114 -7.96 -10.89 1.95
C ASP A 114 -8.13 -11.41 0.51
N ILE A 115 -8.40 -12.70 0.36
CA ILE A 115 -8.73 -13.32 -0.94
C ILE A 115 -9.90 -12.61 -1.62
N ALA A 116 -10.94 -12.22 -0.88
CA ALA A 116 -12.06 -11.47 -1.45
C ALA A 116 -11.63 -10.13 -2.07
N MET A 117 -10.67 -9.43 -1.46
CA MET A 117 -10.08 -8.20 -2.03
C MET A 117 -9.36 -8.48 -3.34
N HIS A 118 -8.54 -9.54 -3.39
CA HIS A 118 -7.81 -9.91 -4.60
C HIS A 118 -8.73 -10.36 -5.73
N LEU A 119 -9.83 -11.07 -5.43
CA LEU A 119 -10.85 -11.45 -6.42
C LEU A 119 -11.52 -10.21 -7.03
N LEU A 120 -11.91 -9.22 -6.21
CA LEU A 120 -12.49 -7.98 -6.70
C LEU A 120 -11.48 -7.14 -7.51
N ARG A 121 -10.21 -7.16 -7.12
CA ARG A 121 -9.14 -6.55 -7.91
C ARG A 121 -9.03 -7.23 -9.28
N ARG A 122 -8.99 -8.55 -9.30
CA ARG A 122 -8.93 -9.34 -10.55
C ARG A 122 -10.11 -9.04 -11.46
N GLU A 123 -11.33 -9.07 -10.94
CA GLU A 123 -12.55 -8.73 -11.68
C GLU A 123 -12.46 -7.33 -12.31
N GLY A 124 -12.01 -6.33 -11.52
CA GLY A 124 -11.86 -4.96 -12.01
C GLY A 124 -10.84 -4.83 -13.14
N LEU A 125 -9.69 -5.48 -13.00
CA LEU A 125 -8.63 -5.49 -14.01
C LEU A 125 -9.08 -6.22 -15.29
N ASP A 126 -9.78 -7.35 -15.17
CA ASP A 126 -10.33 -8.10 -16.31
C ASP A 126 -11.43 -7.32 -17.05
N ALA A 127 -12.13 -6.44 -16.34
CA ALA A 127 -13.06 -5.48 -16.93
C ALA A 127 -12.36 -4.28 -17.62
N GLY A 128 -11.04 -4.28 -17.72
CA GLY A 128 -10.24 -3.24 -18.39
C GLY A 128 -10.03 -1.96 -17.56
N ARG A 129 -10.29 -2.01 -16.26
CA ARG A 129 -10.03 -0.87 -15.37
C ARG A 129 -8.55 -0.83 -14.97
N SER A 130 -8.03 0.37 -14.73
CA SER A 130 -6.67 0.53 -14.23
C SER A 130 -6.52 0.08 -12.77
N LEU A 131 -5.30 -0.25 -12.35
CA LEU A 131 -5.02 -0.63 -10.96
C LEU A 131 -5.36 0.51 -9.99
N ALA A 132 -5.09 1.77 -10.36
CA ALA A 132 -5.45 2.94 -9.56
C ALA A 132 -6.97 3.06 -9.40
N GLN A 133 -7.75 2.89 -10.47
CA GLN A 133 -9.22 2.92 -10.40
C GLN A 133 -9.79 1.82 -9.50
N VAL A 134 -9.26 0.61 -9.62
CA VAL A 134 -9.69 -0.52 -8.76
C VAL A 134 -9.30 -0.27 -7.30
N THR A 135 -8.09 0.24 -7.06
CA THR A 135 -7.61 0.59 -5.71
C THR A 135 -8.48 1.67 -5.08
N ALA A 136 -8.83 2.72 -5.83
CA ALA A 136 -9.70 3.80 -5.35
C ALA A 136 -11.10 3.28 -4.96
N ASP A 137 -11.67 2.37 -5.73
CA ASP A 137 -12.96 1.76 -5.41
C ASP A 137 -12.89 0.87 -4.16
N LEU A 138 -11.85 0.07 -4.02
CA LEU A 138 -11.62 -0.74 -2.82
C LEU A 138 -11.42 0.14 -1.59
N ALA A 139 -10.68 1.24 -1.71
CA ALA A 139 -10.51 2.23 -0.65
C ALA A 139 -11.86 2.79 -0.18
N LYS A 140 -12.71 3.25 -1.11
CA LYS A 140 -14.06 3.75 -0.80
C LYS A 140 -14.93 2.71 -0.09
N ARG A 141 -14.90 1.46 -0.54
CA ARG A 141 -15.66 0.35 0.07
C ARG A 141 -15.16 0.01 1.47
N LEU A 142 -13.89 0.29 1.76
CA LEU A 142 -13.30 0.18 3.10
C LEU A 142 -13.54 1.42 3.98
N GLY A 143 -14.26 2.44 3.49
CA GLY A 143 -14.57 3.66 4.25
C GLY A 143 -13.48 4.73 4.20
N ILE A 144 -12.51 4.62 3.28
CA ILE A 144 -11.45 5.63 3.09
C ILE A 144 -11.96 6.68 2.09
N HIS A 145 -12.25 7.89 2.56
CA HIS A 145 -12.87 8.94 1.75
C HIS A 145 -12.02 10.21 1.60
N SER A 146 -11.12 10.49 2.55
CA SER A 146 -10.31 11.71 2.60
C SER A 146 -8.86 11.51 2.18
N LEU A 147 -8.48 10.31 1.78
CA LEU A 147 -7.13 9.94 1.41
C LEU A 147 -7.15 9.21 0.07
N GLN A 148 -6.30 9.64 -0.86
CA GLN A 148 -6.10 8.92 -2.11
C GLN A 148 -4.95 7.91 -1.92
N VAL A 149 -5.20 6.65 -2.27
CA VAL A 149 -4.18 5.58 -2.28
C VAL A 149 -3.98 5.18 -3.73
N VAL A 150 -2.78 5.42 -4.25
CA VAL A 150 -2.45 5.26 -5.67
C VAL A 150 -1.20 4.39 -5.79
N PRO A 151 -1.23 3.29 -6.55
CA PRO A 151 -0.02 2.58 -6.97
C PRO A 151 0.87 3.50 -7.81
N ALA A 152 2.19 3.45 -7.62
CA ALA A 152 3.11 4.38 -8.28
C ALA A 152 3.11 4.25 -9.82
N SER A 153 2.73 3.10 -10.34
CA SER A 153 2.63 2.84 -11.78
C SER A 153 1.50 1.86 -12.07
N GLU A 154 0.90 2.00 -13.26
CA GLU A 154 -0.03 1.01 -13.83
C GLU A 154 0.70 -0.16 -14.49
N GLN A 155 1.96 0.04 -14.86
CA GLN A 155 2.78 -1.01 -15.45
C GLN A 155 3.39 -1.91 -14.38
N PRO A 156 3.56 -3.19 -14.67
CA PRO A 156 4.17 -4.12 -13.74
C PRO A 156 5.63 -3.75 -13.44
N ILE A 157 5.92 -3.39 -12.20
CA ILE A 157 7.28 -3.27 -11.67
C ILE A 157 7.45 -4.40 -10.67
N ARG A 158 8.55 -5.14 -10.76
CA ARG A 158 8.79 -6.31 -9.91
C ARG A 158 10.20 -6.30 -9.36
N THR A 159 10.32 -6.39 -8.05
CA THR A 159 11.60 -6.66 -7.39
C THR A 159 11.93 -8.13 -7.58
N VAL A 160 12.98 -8.40 -8.34
CA VAL A 160 13.46 -9.75 -8.64
C VAL A 160 14.84 -9.93 -8.02
N LEU A 161 14.97 -10.96 -7.19
CA LEU A 161 16.23 -11.37 -6.60
C LEU A 161 16.80 -12.55 -7.42
N THR A 162 17.97 -12.35 -8.00
CA THR A 162 18.75 -13.44 -8.57
C THR A 162 19.49 -14.12 -7.43
N THR A 163 19.21 -15.39 -7.22
CA THR A 163 19.79 -16.17 -6.12
C THR A 163 20.57 -17.38 -6.65
N THR A 164 21.27 -18.08 -5.77
CA THR A 164 21.93 -19.35 -6.10
C THR A 164 20.95 -20.45 -6.53
N GLU A 165 19.64 -20.26 -6.29
CA GLU A 165 18.59 -21.21 -6.67
C GLU A 165 17.74 -20.72 -7.86
N GLY A 166 18.11 -19.58 -8.48
CA GLY A 166 17.40 -18.95 -9.58
C GLY A 166 16.77 -17.62 -9.20
N ASP A 167 16.01 -17.06 -10.14
CA ASP A 167 15.28 -15.81 -9.94
C ASP A 167 14.03 -16.04 -9.11
N LEU A 168 13.83 -15.19 -8.09
CA LEU A 168 12.65 -15.18 -7.22
C LEU A 168 12.06 -13.77 -7.17
N ASP A 169 10.73 -13.65 -7.18
CA ASP A 169 10.10 -12.40 -6.74
C ASP A 169 10.33 -12.17 -5.25
N PHE A 170 10.14 -10.93 -4.80
CA PHE A 170 10.45 -10.55 -3.42
C PHE A 170 9.68 -11.40 -2.38
N GLN A 171 8.38 -11.63 -2.59
CA GLN A 171 7.56 -12.37 -1.63
C GLN A 171 7.89 -13.87 -1.62
N SER A 172 8.15 -14.46 -2.78
CA SER A 172 8.63 -15.84 -2.86
C SER A 172 9.96 -16.02 -2.12
N TYR A 173 10.88 -15.05 -2.24
CA TYR A 173 12.15 -15.07 -1.50
C TYR A 173 11.95 -14.85 0.00
N PHE A 174 11.22 -13.76 0.36
CA PHE A 174 11.10 -13.32 1.75
C PHE A 174 10.21 -14.26 2.58
N VAL A 175 9.02 -14.57 2.09
CA VAL A 175 8.02 -15.38 2.79
C VAL A 175 8.20 -16.87 2.45
N GLY A 176 8.22 -17.19 1.15
CA GLY A 176 8.24 -18.58 0.69
C GLY A 176 9.56 -19.30 1.03
N ARG A 177 10.69 -18.64 0.79
CA ARG A 177 12.03 -19.21 1.03
C ARG A 177 12.70 -18.70 2.32
N GLN A 178 12.01 -17.86 3.11
CA GLN A 178 12.48 -17.34 4.41
C GLN A 178 13.90 -16.77 4.35
N CYS A 179 14.23 -16.08 3.25
CA CYS A 179 15.55 -15.49 2.98
C CYS A 179 16.74 -16.50 2.99
N GLN A 180 16.47 -17.79 2.77
CA GLN A 180 17.54 -18.81 2.84
C GLN A 180 18.50 -18.80 1.63
N PRO A 181 18.04 -18.63 0.36
CA PRO A 181 18.94 -18.58 -0.76
C PRO A 181 19.87 -17.37 -0.71
N GLU A 182 21.14 -17.55 -1.05
CA GLU A 182 22.09 -16.44 -1.19
C GLU A 182 21.70 -15.54 -2.36
N VAL A 183 21.60 -14.23 -2.11
CA VAL A 183 21.27 -13.22 -3.12
C VAL A 183 22.53 -12.78 -3.85
N LEU A 184 22.54 -12.94 -5.15
CA LEU A 184 23.63 -12.53 -6.04
C LEU A 184 23.40 -11.11 -6.60
N SER A 185 22.15 -10.76 -6.92
CA SER A 185 21.77 -9.42 -7.37
C SER A 185 20.29 -9.14 -7.12
N ILE A 186 19.95 -7.85 -7.12
CA ILE A 186 18.55 -7.36 -7.03
C ILE A 186 18.29 -6.48 -8.26
N ASN A 187 17.18 -6.73 -8.93
CA ASN A 187 16.76 -6.01 -10.12
C ASN A 187 15.31 -5.54 -9.97
N PHE A 188 15.01 -4.36 -10.52
CA PHE A 188 13.66 -3.81 -10.59
C PHE A 188 13.14 -3.95 -12.02
N ARG A 189 12.64 -5.14 -12.36
CA ARG A 189 12.15 -5.47 -13.71
C ARG A 189 10.95 -4.59 -14.04
N GLY A 190 10.97 -3.96 -15.23
CA GLY A 190 9.94 -3.06 -15.71
C GLY A 190 10.08 -1.60 -15.26
N ALA A 191 10.96 -1.29 -14.28
CA ALA A 191 11.08 0.07 -13.75
C ALA A 191 11.61 1.09 -14.77
N ALA A 192 12.51 0.67 -15.69
CA ALA A 192 13.09 1.58 -16.68
C ALA A 192 12.06 2.11 -17.69
N ASP A 193 11.02 1.34 -17.98
CA ASP A 193 9.99 1.66 -18.96
C ASP A 193 8.67 2.12 -18.32
N ALA A 194 8.60 2.09 -16.99
CA ALA A 194 7.41 2.46 -16.25
C ALA A 194 7.18 3.98 -16.28
N THR A 195 5.91 4.35 -16.40
CA THR A 195 5.45 5.73 -16.25
C THR A 195 4.70 5.90 -14.94
N PRO A 196 4.73 7.10 -14.34
CA PRO A 196 3.92 7.38 -13.16
C PRO A 196 2.43 7.14 -13.43
N ALA A 197 1.69 6.71 -12.41
CA ALA A 197 0.25 6.64 -12.50
C ALA A 197 -0.35 8.02 -12.86
N PRO A 198 -1.37 8.11 -13.74
CA PRO A 198 -1.96 9.39 -14.14
C PRO A 198 -2.41 10.25 -12.97
N ASP A 199 -3.03 9.66 -11.95
CA ASP A 199 -3.52 10.35 -10.76
C ASP A 199 -2.39 11.06 -9.97
N LEU A 200 -1.14 10.57 -10.07
CA LEU A 200 0.01 11.24 -9.46
C LEU A 200 0.41 12.51 -10.22
N ILE A 201 0.22 12.54 -11.54
CA ILE A 201 0.57 13.68 -12.38
C ILE A 201 -0.48 14.81 -12.21
N GLU A 202 -1.74 14.44 -11.99
CA GLU A 202 -2.86 15.37 -11.83
C GLU A 202 -2.97 15.93 -10.40
N PHE A 203 -2.34 15.28 -9.42
CA PHE A 203 -2.33 15.71 -8.01
C PHE A 203 -1.41 16.90 -7.79
#